data_33fb1a33a53f149e47906436513e383f
#
_entry.id   33fb1a33a53f149e47906436513e383f
#
_cell.length_a   1.000
_cell.length_b   1.000
_cell.length_c   1.000
_cell.angle_alpha   90.00
_cell.angle_beta   90.00
_cell.angle_gamma   90.00
#
_symmetry.space_group_name_H-M   'P 1'
#
loop_
_entity.id
_entity.type
_entity.pdbx_description
1 polymer ?
#
loop_
_entity_poly.entity_id
_entity_poly.type
_entity_poly.pdbx_seq_one_letter_code
_entity_poly.pdbx_strand_id
1 'polypeptide(L)'
;MQEKRMSERKKTKKAISVKGAITKMASFCAYQERSQQEVREKLYAEYSLDAEEIEFVIAELIGQNFINEERFAKVFVGSKFRVKKWGKIKIQQALKKHRLSSYCIQEGLKEIEDEAYEKVILEVLQKKNKQITEPNPLKRKQKLLQYAVSKGYETDIVLDLLEEILEK
;
A
#
# COMPACT_ATOMS: atom_id res chain seq x y z
N MET A 1 4.86 -5.44 43.97
CA MET A 1 4.72 -5.74 42.54
C MET A 1 3.27 -5.48 42.14
N GLN A 2 2.99 -4.33 41.54
CA GLN A 2 1.65 -4.00 41.09
C GLN A 2 1.60 -4.18 39.56
N GLU A 3 0.90 -5.22 39.16
CA GLU A 3 0.56 -5.44 37.76
C GLU A 3 -0.33 -4.30 37.25
N LYS A 4 0.23 -3.47 36.36
CA LYS A 4 -0.51 -2.48 35.60
C LYS A 4 -1.34 -3.22 34.53
N ARG A 5 -2.56 -3.63 34.88
CA ARG A 5 -3.58 -4.02 33.92
C ARG A 5 -3.93 -2.79 33.09
N MET A 6 -3.35 -2.68 31.90
CA MET A 6 -3.84 -1.79 30.86
C MET A 6 -5.21 -2.28 30.40
N SER A 7 -6.25 -1.69 30.94
CA SER A 7 -7.62 -1.84 30.46
C SER A 7 -7.70 -1.23 29.06
N GLU A 8 -7.60 -2.05 28.03
CA GLU A 8 -8.04 -1.68 26.69
C GLU A 8 -9.55 -1.36 26.77
N ARG A 9 -9.89 -0.10 26.77
CA ARG A 9 -11.27 0.36 26.60
C ARG A 9 -11.74 -0.10 25.22
N LYS A 10 -12.44 -1.24 25.13
CA LYS A 10 -13.20 -1.63 23.94
C LYS A 10 -14.15 -0.46 23.62
N LYS A 11 -13.85 0.27 22.56
CA LYS A 11 -14.77 1.30 22.05
C LYS A 11 -16.10 0.61 21.75
N THR A 12 -17.17 1.02 22.43
CA THR A 12 -18.53 0.53 22.15
C THR A 12 -18.88 0.86 20.71
N LYS A 13 -19.27 -0.14 19.93
CA LYS A 13 -19.69 0.04 18.54
C LYS A 13 -20.98 0.86 18.51
N LYS A 14 -21.10 1.73 17.50
CA LYS A 14 -22.27 2.59 17.33
C LYS A 14 -23.39 1.86 16.63
N ALA A 15 -24.62 1.95 17.12
CA ALA A 15 -25.78 1.48 16.38
C ALA A 15 -25.98 2.35 15.13
N ILE A 16 -26.24 1.71 14.00
CA ILE A 16 -26.50 2.36 12.72
C ILE A 16 -27.42 1.47 11.88
N SER A 17 -28.32 2.09 11.10
CA SER A 17 -29.08 1.35 10.10
C SER A 17 -28.20 1.06 8.85
N VAL A 18 -28.52 0.02 8.11
CA VAL A 18 -27.86 -0.31 6.84
C VAL A 18 -27.86 0.89 5.88
N LYS A 19 -29.00 1.58 5.74
CA LYS A 19 -29.09 2.82 4.93
C LYS A 19 -28.16 3.92 5.43
N GLY A 20 -28.07 4.12 6.73
CA GLY A 20 -27.15 5.07 7.34
C GLY A 20 -25.67 4.70 7.12
N ALA A 21 -25.35 3.42 7.16
CA ALA A 21 -24.03 2.90 6.87
C ALA A 21 -23.63 3.15 5.41
N ILE A 22 -24.53 2.88 4.44
CA ILE A 22 -24.30 3.17 3.02
C ILE A 22 -23.96 4.65 2.83
N THR A 23 -24.78 5.57 3.38
CA THR A 23 -24.55 7.01 3.26
C THR A 23 -23.19 7.44 3.84
N LYS A 24 -22.83 6.92 5.02
CA LYS A 24 -21.54 7.25 5.64
C LYS A 24 -20.35 6.70 4.89
N MET A 25 -20.47 5.47 4.39
CA MET A 25 -19.37 4.84 3.63
C MET A 25 -19.25 5.44 2.22
N ALA A 26 -20.35 5.84 1.59
CA ALA A 26 -20.31 6.61 0.33
C ALA A 26 -19.49 7.89 0.49
N SER A 27 -19.73 8.66 1.56
CA SER A 27 -18.94 9.87 1.88
C SER A 27 -17.46 9.54 2.16
N PHE A 28 -17.18 8.41 2.85
CA PHE A 28 -15.82 7.95 3.13
C PHE A 28 -15.07 7.57 1.85
N CYS A 29 -15.74 6.92 0.89
CA CYS A 29 -15.17 6.57 -0.40
C CYS A 29 -15.04 7.78 -1.33
N ALA A 30 -15.97 8.74 -1.27
CA ALA A 30 -15.92 9.96 -2.07
C ALA A 30 -14.74 10.88 -1.70
N TYR A 31 -14.33 10.86 -0.45
CA TYR A 31 -13.17 11.63 0.00
C TYR A 31 -11.84 11.09 -0.55
N GLN A 32 -11.71 9.76 -0.65
CA GLN A 32 -10.52 9.09 -1.13
C GLN A 32 -10.89 7.68 -1.59
N GLU A 33 -10.25 7.20 -2.67
CA GLU A 33 -10.40 5.80 -3.10
C GLU A 33 -10.15 4.82 -1.94
N ARG A 34 -11.08 3.86 -1.77
CA ARG A 34 -11.05 2.86 -0.73
C ARG A 34 -11.23 1.46 -1.31
N SER A 35 -10.47 0.50 -0.78
CA SER A 35 -10.71 -0.91 -1.08
C SER A 35 -11.95 -1.43 -0.35
N GLN A 36 -12.55 -2.51 -0.84
CA GLN A 36 -13.60 -3.24 -0.10
C GLN A 36 -13.12 -3.60 1.31
N GLN A 37 -11.86 -4.02 1.44
CA GLN A 37 -11.30 -4.42 2.74
C GLN A 37 -11.25 -3.25 3.73
N GLU A 38 -10.85 -2.05 3.32
CA GLU A 38 -10.84 -0.86 4.19
C GLU A 38 -12.26 -0.50 4.65
N VAL A 39 -13.24 -0.58 3.76
CA VAL A 39 -14.64 -0.32 4.10
C VAL A 39 -15.17 -1.37 5.08
N ARG A 40 -14.89 -2.66 4.82
CA ARG A 40 -15.27 -3.78 5.70
C ARG A 40 -14.69 -3.61 7.09
N GLU A 41 -13.40 -3.35 7.20
CA GLU A 41 -12.71 -3.14 8.47
C GLU A 41 -13.28 -1.96 9.24
N LYS A 42 -13.57 -0.86 8.55
CA LYS A 42 -14.16 0.33 9.16
C LYS A 42 -15.57 0.07 9.68
N LEU A 43 -16.42 -0.59 8.89
CA LEU A 43 -17.77 -0.96 9.31
C LEU A 43 -17.72 -1.88 10.53
N TYR A 44 -16.89 -2.92 10.46
CA TYR A 44 -16.74 -3.87 11.56
C TYR A 44 -16.21 -3.24 12.84
N ALA A 45 -15.28 -2.29 12.74
CA ALA A 45 -14.68 -1.65 13.91
C ALA A 45 -15.58 -0.60 14.58
N GLU A 46 -16.38 0.12 13.80
CA GLU A 46 -17.11 1.29 14.29
C GLU A 46 -18.58 1.04 14.58
N TYR A 47 -19.22 0.07 13.89
CA TYR A 47 -20.68 -0.11 13.92
C TYR A 47 -21.11 -1.50 14.34
N SER A 48 -22.30 -1.58 14.94
CA SER A 48 -22.96 -2.83 15.34
C SER A 48 -23.79 -3.37 14.17
N LEU A 49 -23.09 -3.80 13.11
CA LEU A 49 -23.67 -4.49 11.96
C LEU A 49 -23.18 -5.95 11.97
N ASP A 50 -24.01 -6.87 11.51
CA ASP A 50 -23.60 -8.24 11.28
C ASP A 50 -22.82 -8.39 9.95
N ALA A 51 -22.34 -9.60 9.68
CA ALA A 51 -21.52 -9.86 8.49
C ALA A 51 -22.33 -9.71 7.19
N GLU A 52 -23.60 -10.10 7.19
CA GLU A 52 -24.49 -10.02 6.01
C GLU A 52 -24.82 -8.56 5.70
N GLU A 53 -25.13 -7.77 6.72
CA GLU A 53 -25.35 -6.32 6.59
C GLU A 53 -24.12 -5.60 6.04
N ILE A 54 -22.92 -5.95 6.52
CA ILE A 54 -21.65 -5.36 6.03
C ILE A 54 -21.43 -5.69 4.55
N GLU A 55 -21.60 -6.95 4.15
CA GLU A 55 -21.41 -7.33 2.74
C GLU A 55 -22.50 -6.71 1.85
N PHE A 56 -23.72 -6.56 2.34
CA PHE A 56 -24.76 -5.83 1.62
C PHE A 56 -24.40 -4.35 1.40
N VAL A 57 -23.89 -3.66 2.43
CA VAL A 57 -23.41 -2.27 2.29
C VAL A 57 -22.30 -2.17 1.25
N ILE A 58 -21.34 -3.10 1.24
CA ILE A 58 -20.25 -3.13 0.28
C ILE A 58 -20.79 -3.35 -1.14
N ALA A 59 -21.71 -4.29 -1.33
CA ALA A 59 -22.31 -4.56 -2.63
C ALA A 59 -23.04 -3.33 -3.20
N GLU A 60 -23.80 -2.62 -2.36
CA GLU A 60 -24.47 -1.36 -2.74
C GLU A 60 -23.46 -0.29 -3.17
N LEU A 61 -22.35 -0.12 -2.43
CA LEU A 61 -21.32 0.85 -2.76
C LEU A 61 -20.57 0.52 -4.06
N ILE A 62 -20.39 -0.77 -4.36
CA ILE A 62 -19.86 -1.24 -5.65
C ILE A 62 -20.86 -0.91 -6.77
N GLY A 63 -22.14 -1.27 -6.58
CA GLY A 63 -23.21 -1.01 -7.56
C GLY A 63 -23.35 0.48 -7.89
N GLN A 64 -23.12 1.35 -6.92
CA GLN A 64 -23.14 2.82 -7.06
C GLN A 64 -21.78 3.40 -7.48
N ASN A 65 -20.79 2.57 -7.78
CA ASN A 65 -19.43 2.95 -8.18
C ASN A 65 -18.65 3.82 -7.16
N PHE A 66 -19.02 3.77 -5.89
CA PHE A 66 -18.21 4.35 -4.80
C PHE A 66 -16.96 3.51 -4.50
N ILE A 67 -17.06 2.18 -4.65
CA ILE A 67 -15.94 1.25 -4.53
C ILE A 67 -15.63 0.68 -5.92
N ASN A 68 -14.36 0.80 -6.34
CA ASN A 68 -13.84 0.21 -7.56
C ASN A 68 -12.40 -0.22 -7.32
N GLU A 69 -12.14 -1.53 -7.28
CA GLU A 69 -10.82 -2.07 -6.90
C GLU A 69 -9.73 -1.79 -7.95
N GLU A 70 -10.08 -1.72 -9.24
CA GLU A 70 -9.11 -1.35 -10.27
C GLU A 70 -8.69 0.12 -10.12
N ARG A 71 -9.65 1.02 -9.93
CA ARG A 71 -9.39 2.45 -9.67
C ARG A 71 -8.59 2.64 -8.39
N PHE A 72 -8.95 1.94 -7.31
CA PHE A 72 -8.19 1.93 -6.06
C PHE A 72 -6.74 1.47 -6.29
N ALA A 73 -6.53 0.36 -7.02
CA ALA A 73 -5.19 -0.17 -7.28
C ALA A 73 -4.32 0.85 -8.03
N LYS A 74 -4.84 1.50 -9.07
CA LYS A 74 -4.13 2.53 -9.85
C LYS A 74 -3.69 3.71 -8.97
N VAL A 75 -4.63 4.25 -8.19
CA VAL A 75 -4.34 5.38 -7.27
C VAL A 75 -3.32 4.97 -6.20
N PHE A 76 -3.47 3.78 -5.61
CA PHE A 76 -2.56 3.25 -4.59
C PHE A 76 -1.15 3.09 -5.14
N VAL A 77 -1.00 2.41 -6.28
CA VAL A 77 0.29 2.20 -6.95
C VAL A 77 0.97 3.53 -7.24
N GLY A 78 0.27 4.45 -7.90
CA GLY A 78 0.79 5.76 -8.24
C GLY A 78 1.26 6.55 -7.02
N SER A 79 0.50 6.53 -5.93
CA SER A 79 0.87 7.20 -4.68
C SER A 79 2.10 6.55 -4.02
N LYS A 80 2.14 5.22 -3.90
CA LYS A 80 3.27 4.52 -3.26
C LYS A 80 4.55 4.64 -4.07
N PHE A 81 4.47 4.58 -5.38
CA PHE A 81 5.62 4.75 -6.26
C PHE A 81 6.14 6.20 -6.23
N ARG A 82 5.28 7.17 -6.58
CA ARG A 82 5.72 8.58 -6.74
C ARG A 82 6.12 9.23 -5.42
N VAL A 83 5.35 9.01 -4.35
CA VAL A 83 5.56 9.70 -3.06
C VAL A 83 6.49 8.91 -2.14
N LYS A 84 6.26 7.60 -1.99
CA LYS A 84 7.02 6.77 -1.04
C LYS A 84 8.25 6.12 -1.67
N LYS A 85 8.40 6.19 -3.00
CA LYS A 85 9.48 5.54 -3.74
C LYS A 85 9.57 4.04 -3.41
N TRP A 86 8.41 3.36 -3.40
CA TRP A 86 8.36 1.91 -3.22
C TRP A 86 8.53 1.19 -4.55
N GLY A 87 9.22 0.05 -4.53
CA GLY A 87 9.34 -0.86 -5.65
C GLY A 87 8.08 -1.71 -5.86
N LYS A 88 7.96 -2.29 -7.04
CA LYS A 88 6.80 -3.09 -7.49
C LYS A 88 6.49 -4.24 -6.52
N ILE A 89 7.51 -4.93 -5.98
CA ILE A 89 7.33 -6.04 -5.03
C ILE A 89 6.61 -5.58 -3.76
N LYS A 90 7.06 -4.49 -3.15
CA LYS A 90 6.45 -3.96 -1.90
C LYS A 90 5.04 -3.44 -2.13
N ILE A 91 4.81 -2.77 -3.25
CA ILE A 91 3.47 -2.29 -3.64
C ILE A 91 2.52 -3.47 -3.81
N GLN A 92 2.94 -4.51 -4.54
CA GLN A 92 2.15 -5.72 -4.76
C GLN A 92 1.80 -6.43 -3.45
N GLN A 93 2.76 -6.55 -2.54
CA GLN A 93 2.52 -7.13 -1.21
C GLN A 93 1.51 -6.31 -0.39
N ALA A 94 1.57 -4.99 -0.49
CA ALA A 94 0.62 -4.11 0.17
C ALA A 94 -0.79 -4.25 -0.43
N LEU A 95 -0.93 -4.32 -1.76
CA LEU A 95 -2.22 -4.54 -2.43
C LEU A 95 -2.84 -5.90 -2.09
N LYS A 96 -2.03 -6.96 -1.93
CA LYS A 96 -2.52 -8.27 -1.47
C LYS A 96 -3.17 -8.21 -0.09
N LYS A 97 -2.71 -7.34 0.80
CA LYS A 97 -3.34 -7.12 2.12
C LYS A 97 -4.74 -6.52 2.01
N HIS A 98 -5.01 -5.76 0.96
CA HIS A 98 -6.35 -5.25 0.63
C HIS A 98 -7.26 -6.30 -0.03
N ARG A 99 -6.77 -7.54 -0.21
CA ARG A 99 -7.49 -8.69 -0.81
C ARG A 99 -7.95 -8.44 -2.25
N LEU A 100 -7.24 -7.60 -2.98
CA LEU A 100 -7.51 -7.36 -4.39
C LEU A 100 -7.23 -8.62 -5.23
N SER A 101 -7.96 -8.76 -6.33
CA SER A 101 -7.69 -9.80 -7.33
C SER A 101 -6.33 -9.58 -8.00
N SER A 102 -5.72 -10.66 -8.50
CA SER A 102 -4.47 -10.56 -9.26
C SER A 102 -4.62 -9.66 -10.48
N TYR A 103 -5.79 -9.66 -11.11
CA TYR A 103 -6.11 -8.78 -12.23
C TYR A 103 -6.01 -7.30 -11.83
N CYS A 104 -6.72 -6.87 -10.78
CA CYS A 104 -6.67 -5.48 -10.30
C CYS A 104 -5.27 -5.04 -9.89
N ILE A 105 -4.49 -5.94 -9.28
CA ILE A 105 -3.10 -5.67 -8.92
C ILE A 105 -2.26 -5.42 -10.17
N GLN A 106 -2.37 -6.28 -11.20
CA GLN A 106 -1.62 -6.12 -12.44
C GLN A 106 -2.02 -4.84 -13.19
N GLU A 107 -3.31 -4.54 -13.28
CA GLU A 107 -3.77 -3.28 -13.87
C GLU A 107 -3.24 -2.06 -13.13
N GLY A 108 -3.20 -2.11 -11.80
CA GLY A 108 -2.60 -1.05 -11.01
C GLY A 108 -1.11 -0.86 -11.26
N LEU A 109 -0.35 -1.96 -11.38
CA LEU A 109 1.10 -1.90 -11.60
C LEU A 109 1.48 -1.30 -12.96
N LYS A 110 0.59 -1.32 -13.96
CA LYS A 110 0.79 -0.64 -15.26
C LYS A 110 0.91 0.89 -15.14
N GLU A 111 0.51 1.48 -14.02
CA GLU A 111 0.75 2.91 -13.73
C GLU A 111 2.23 3.26 -13.55
N ILE A 112 3.12 2.27 -13.47
CA ILE A 112 4.56 2.43 -13.35
C ILE A 112 5.20 2.12 -14.71
N GLU A 113 5.57 3.15 -15.43
CA GLU A 113 6.32 3.03 -16.68
C GLU A 113 7.75 2.58 -16.39
N ASP A 114 8.29 1.68 -17.21
CA ASP A 114 9.60 1.05 -16.95
C ASP A 114 10.75 2.06 -16.95
N GLU A 115 10.79 3.03 -17.88
CA GLU A 115 11.80 4.09 -17.89
C GLU A 115 11.74 4.98 -16.62
N ALA A 116 10.53 5.33 -16.19
CA ALA A 116 10.32 6.09 -14.95
C ALA A 116 10.73 5.26 -13.72
N TYR A 117 10.53 3.95 -13.77
CA TYR A 117 10.90 3.04 -12.70
C TYR A 117 12.40 2.98 -12.48
N GLU A 118 13.18 2.71 -13.52
CA GLU A 118 14.64 2.67 -13.46
C GLU A 118 15.23 4.00 -12.98
N LYS A 119 14.72 5.12 -13.50
CA LYS A 119 15.14 6.46 -13.08
C LYS A 119 14.93 6.67 -11.58
N VAL A 120 13.77 6.24 -11.03
CA VAL A 120 13.49 6.37 -9.60
C VAL A 120 14.42 5.48 -8.78
N ILE A 121 14.72 4.26 -9.24
CA ILE A 121 15.68 3.38 -8.55
C ILE A 121 17.07 4.04 -8.51
N LEU A 122 17.55 4.56 -9.64
CA LEU A 122 18.82 5.29 -9.70
C LEU A 122 18.88 6.48 -8.73
N GLU A 123 17.85 7.32 -8.71
CA GLU A 123 17.74 8.44 -7.77
C GLU A 123 17.83 7.98 -6.30
N VAL A 124 17.11 6.90 -5.98
CA VAL A 124 17.06 6.33 -4.63
C VAL A 124 18.42 5.76 -4.23
N LEU A 125 19.08 5.02 -5.13
CA LEU A 125 20.40 4.43 -4.90
C LEU A 125 21.48 5.52 -4.76
N GLN A 126 21.51 6.50 -5.65
CA GLN A 126 22.47 7.63 -5.61
C GLN A 126 22.33 8.42 -4.31
N LYS A 127 21.09 8.74 -3.91
CA LYS A 127 20.83 9.42 -2.63
C LYS A 127 21.34 8.61 -1.44
N LYS A 128 21.08 7.29 -1.45
CA LYS A 128 21.56 6.40 -0.38
C LYS A 128 23.07 6.25 -0.39
N ASN A 129 23.69 6.16 -1.57
CA ASN A 129 25.13 6.02 -1.73
C ASN A 129 25.90 7.21 -1.10
N LYS A 130 25.37 8.44 -1.23
CA LYS A 130 25.94 9.65 -0.59
C LYS A 130 25.89 9.60 0.94
N GLN A 131 25.02 8.80 1.52
CA GLN A 131 24.85 8.66 2.97
C GLN A 131 25.67 7.52 3.59
N ILE A 132 26.19 6.61 2.76
CA ILE A 132 26.96 5.46 3.22
C ILE A 132 28.43 5.84 3.37
N THR A 133 28.96 5.69 4.57
CA THR A 133 30.36 5.96 4.90
C THR A 133 31.27 4.73 4.75
N GLU A 134 30.74 3.60 4.31
CA GLU A 134 31.49 2.34 4.13
C GLU A 134 32.58 2.49 3.06
N PRO A 135 33.86 2.35 3.41
CA PRO A 135 34.97 2.50 2.46
C PRO A 135 35.17 1.27 1.56
N ASN A 136 34.77 0.08 2.02
CA ASN A 136 34.91 -1.15 1.24
C ASN A 136 33.85 -1.21 0.14
N PRO A 137 34.25 -1.27 -1.16
CA PRO A 137 33.29 -1.23 -2.28
C PRO A 137 32.29 -2.39 -2.27
N LEU A 138 32.72 -3.61 -1.93
CA LEU A 138 31.84 -4.77 -1.87
C LEU A 138 30.78 -4.64 -0.75
N LYS A 139 31.21 -4.21 0.42
CA LYS A 139 30.29 -3.96 1.54
C LYS A 139 29.33 -2.81 1.23
N ARG A 140 29.82 -1.78 0.53
CA ARG A 140 29.01 -0.66 0.07
C ARG A 140 27.94 -1.11 -0.92
N LYS A 141 28.30 -1.91 -1.93
CA LYS A 141 27.35 -2.52 -2.88
C LYS A 141 26.29 -3.33 -2.15
N GLN A 142 26.70 -4.16 -1.19
CA GLN A 142 25.79 -4.97 -0.39
C GLN A 142 24.78 -4.12 0.42
N LYS A 143 25.24 -3.02 1.05
CA LYS A 143 24.35 -2.11 1.80
C LYS A 143 23.34 -1.40 0.89
N LEU A 144 23.75 -1.01 -0.30
CA LEU A 144 22.85 -0.41 -1.30
C LEU A 144 21.80 -1.40 -1.78
N LEU A 145 22.21 -2.63 -2.09
CA LEU A 145 21.31 -3.71 -2.49
C LEU A 145 20.29 -4.00 -1.40
N GLN A 146 20.71 -4.18 -0.16
CA GLN A 146 19.81 -4.42 0.98
C GLN A 146 18.80 -3.29 1.15
N TYR A 147 19.24 -2.05 1.00
CA TYR A 147 18.36 -0.90 1.08
C TYR A 147 17.30 -0.91 -0.04
N ALA A 148 17.72 -1.17 -1.29
CA ALA A 148 16.81 -1.24 -2.43
C ALA A 148 15.78 -2.39 -2.27
N VAL A 149 16.22 -3.55 -1.86
CA VAL A 149 15.33 -4.70 -1.57
C VAL A 149 14.34 -4.37 -0.46
N SER A 150 14.76 -3.65 0.59
CA SER A 150 13.85 -3.19 1.66
C SER A 150 12.78 -2.20 1.16
N LYS A 151 13.07 -1.49 0.08
CA LYS A 151 12.11 -0.63 -0.63
C LYS A 151 11.18 -1.41 -1.55
N GLY A 152 11.49 -2.66 -1.85
CA GLY A 152 10.71 -3.56 -2.70
C GLY A 152 11.07 -3.49 -4.18
N TYR A 153 12.30 -3.09 -4.49
CA TYR A 153 12.82 -3.17 -5.85
C TYR A 153 13.33 -4.57 -6.17
N GLU A 154 13.23 -4.98 -7.42
CA GLU A 154 13.68 -6.27 -7.92
C GLU A 154 15.21 -6.33 -7.92
N THR A 155 15.76 -7.45 -7.43
CA THR A 155 17.20 -7.63 -7.20
C THR A 155 18.02 -7.56 -8.48
N ASP A 156 17.53 -8.15 -9.55
CA ASP A 156 18.17 -8.16 -10.88
C ASP A 156 18.32 -6.73 -11.43
N ILE A 157 17.23 -5.97 -11.48
CA ILE A 157 17.25 -4.56 -11.92
C ILE A 157 18.22 -3.73 -11.06
N VAL A 158 18.19 -3.93 -9.75
CA VAL A 158 19.05 -3.19 -8.83
C VAL A 158 20.52 -3.52 -9.04
N LEU A 159 20.87 -4.78 -9.31
CA LEU A 159 22.25 -5.19 -9.55
C LEU A 159 22.82 -4.55 -10.82
N ASP A 160 22.04 -4.54 -11.91
CA ASP A 160 22.43 -3.92 -13.17
C ASP A 160 22.69 -2.41 -12.99
N LEU A 161 21.80 -1.71 -12.29
CA LEU A 161 21.94 -0.28 -12.02
C LEU A 161 23.07 0.05 -11.03
N LEU A 162 23.40 -0.86 -10.11
CA LEU A 162 24.53 -0.67 -9.19
C LEU A 162 25.89 -0.73 -9.89
N GLU A 163 26.02 -1.48 -10.97
CA GLU A 163 27.24 -1.49 -11.79
C GLU A 163 27.48 -0.12 -12.40
N GLU A 164 26.47 0.52 -12.96
CA GLU A 164 26.58 1.87 -13.51
C GLU A 164 26.98 2.94 -12.45
N ILE A 165 26.54 2.79 -11.20
CA ILE A 165 26.80 3.75 -10.13
C ILE A 165 28.20 3.61 -9.55
N LEU A 166 28.72 2.39 -9.48
CA LEU A 166 29.99 2.11 -8.81
C LEU A 166 31.20 2.09 -9.74
N GLU A 167 31.00 2.07 -11.06
CA GLU A 167 32.06 2.20 -12.07
C GLU A 167 32.42 3.66 -12.40
N LYS A 168 31.62 4.61 -11.93
CA LYS A 168 31.85 6.08 -12.05
C LYS A 168 32.47 6.66 -10.78
#